data_3c98a18e7b9c3dfa87cdde1ae3cd66a4
#
_entry.id   3c98a18e7b9c3dfa87cdde1ae3cd66a4
#
_cell.length_a   1.000
_cell.length_b   1.000
_cell.length_c   1.000
_cell.angle_alpha   90.00
_cell.angle_beta   90.00
_cell.angle_gamma   90.00
#
_symmetry.space_group_name_H-M   'P 1'
#
loop_
_entity.id
_entity.type
_entity.pdbx_description
1 polymer ?
#
loop_
_entity_poly.entity_id
_entity_poly.type
_entity_poly.pdbx_seq_one_letter_code
_entity_poly.pdbx_strand_id
1 'polypeptide(L)'
;EILACTTLGLEHHKTVKWIIEVAALNAKQIIQLSALIKNLVISNFKEEHYASVFVKSSTGFYKTKNNLPNGATRETIILMLENASPLPVKAAGGVRTLEEAIAMIRLGVKKIGTSSAKSIANNALSQSDY
;
A
#
# COMPACT_ATOMS: atom_id res chain seq x y z
N GLU A 1 -1.18 18.92 5.97
CA GLU A 1 -2.10 18.11 5.14
C GLU A 1 -2.33 16.74 5.75
N ILE A 2 -1.29 15.89 5.95
CA ILE A 2 -1.43 14.51 6.48
C ILE A 2 -2.24 14.51 7.78
N LEU A 3 -1.86 15.32 8.77
CA LEU A 3 -2.52 15.35 10.06
C LEU A 3 -4.01 15.74 9.92
N ALA A 4 -4.31 16.86 9.27
CA ALA A 4 -5.67 17.36 9.14
C ALA A 4 -6.62 16.39 8.41
N CYS A 5 -6.16 15.80 7.30
CA CYS A 5 -6.99 14.84 6.56
C CYS A 5 -7.13 13.50 7.29
N THR A 6 -6.11 13.07 8.04
CA THR A 6 -6.22 11.87 8.87
C THR A 6 -7.20 12.10 10.00
N THR A 7 -7.14 13.24 10.70
CA THR A 7 -8.10 13.62 11.74
C THR A 7 -9.53 13.57 11.20
N LEU A 8 -9.81 14.28 10.11
CA LEU A 8 -11.13 14.30 9.49
C LEU A 8 -11.64 12.90 9.12
N GLY A 9 -10.77 12.08 8.51
CA GLY A 9 -11.14 10.71 8.12
C GLY A 9 -11.49 9.84 9.31
N LEU A 10 -10.70 9.91 10.38
CA LEU A 10 -10.92 9.10 11.58
C LEU A 10 -12.15 9.57 12.39
N GLU A 11 -12.39 10.88 12.51
CA GLU A 11 -13.59 11.44 13.14
C GLU A 11 -14.88 10.94 12.45
N HIS A 12 -14.83 10.74 11.15
CA HIS A 12 -15.93 10.17 10.38
C HIS A 12 -15.91 8.63 10.27
N HIS A 13 -15.11 7.93 11.09
CA HIS A 13 -14.96 6.47 11.09
C HIS A 13 -14.58 5.89 9.71
N LYS A 14 -13.74 6.60 8.93
CA LYS A 14 -13.30 6.17 7.62
C LYS A 14 -11.87 5.64 7.65
N THR A 15 -11.58 4.70 6.76
CA THR A 15 -10.20 4.27 6.49
C THR A 15 -9.50 5.32 5.63
N VAL A 16 -8.40 5.85 6.14
CA VAL A 16 -7.53 6.79 5.42
C VAL A 16 -6.43 6.04 4.67
N LYS A 17 -6.11 6.47 3.46
CA LYS A 17 -5.06 5.85 2.64
C LYS A 17 -4.17 6.93 2.04
N TRP A 18 -2.94 7.03 2.53
CA TRP A 18 -1.92 7.95 2.04
C TRP A 18 -1.18 7.30 0.87
N ILE A 19 -1.38 7.83 -0.33
CA ILE A 19 -0.74 7.34 -1.56
C ILE A 19 0.56 8.09 -1.73
N ILE A 20 1.70 7.38 -1.68
CA ILE A 20 3.02 8.00 -1.83
C ILE A 20 3.54 8.00 -3.28
N GLU A 21 2.90 7.25 -4.18
CA GLU A 21 3.25 7.14 -5.61
C GLU A 21 4.70 6.70 -5.82
N VAL A 22 5.03 5.49 -5.39
CA VAL A 22 6.40 4.95 -5.35
C VAL A 22 7.14 5.02 -6.69
N ALA A 23 6.43 4.96 -7.83
CA ALA A 23 7.04 5.03 -9.15
C ALA A 23 7.62 6.42 -9.50
N ALA A 24 7.24 7.45 -8.75
CA ALA A 24 7.76 8.81 -8.87
C ALA A 24 8.93 9.09 -7.90
N LEU A 25 9.30 8.12 -7.05
CA LEU A 25 10.20 8.29 -5.92
C LEU A 25 11.42 7.37 -6.03
N ASN A 26 12.54 7.80 -5.46
CA ASN A 26 13.67 6.93 -5.19
C ASN A 26 13.52 6.22 -3.83
N ALA A 27 14.36 5.22 -3.55
CA ALA A 27 14.31 4.43 -2.32
C ALA A 27 14.35 5.28 -1.05
N LYS A 28 15.23 6.31 -1.01
CA LYS A 28 15.34 7.23 0.14
C LYS A 28 14.04 8.00 0.38
N GLN A 29 13.39 8.47 -0.69
CA GLN A 29 12.12 9.20 -0.59
C GLN A 29 10.98 8.29 -0.13
N ILE A 30 10.93 7.02 -0.59
CA ILE A 30 9.95 6.02 -0.12
C ILE A 30 10.10 5.81 1.39
N ILE A 31 11.33 5.60 1.87
CA ILE A 31 11.64 5.45 3.30
C ILE A 31 11.17 6.68 4.08
N GLN A 32 11.58 7.88 3.63
CA GLN A 32 11.29 9.13 4.33
C GLN A 32 9.78 9.41 4.43
N LEU A 33 9.02 9.22 3.33
CA LEU A 33 7.57 9.44 3.33
C LEU A 33 6.83 8.41 4.16
N SER A 34 7.21 7.14 4.08
CA SER A 34 6.62 6.08 4.90
C SER A 34 6.83 6.35 6.39
N ALA A 35 8.05 6.73 6.78
CA ALA A 35 8.39 7.09 8.15
C ALA A 35 7.70 8.39 8.61
N LEU A 36 7.58 9.39 7.74
CA LEU A 36 6.87 10.63 8.04
C LEU A 36 5.40 10.39 8.35
N ILE A 37 4.70 9.63 7.50
CA ILE A 37 3.30 9.28 7.72
C ILE A 37 3.14 8.53 9.04
N LYS A 38 3.95 7.49 9.25
CA LYS A 38 3.97 6.73 10.51
C LYS A 38 4.15 7.64 11.72
N ASN A 39 5.21 8.46 11.73
CA ASN A 39 5.55 9.28 12.88
C ASN A 39 4.45 10.31 13.20
N LEU A 40 3.83 10.92 12.18
CA LEU A 40 2.71 11.82 12.38
C LEU A 40 1.48 11.10 12.96
N VAL A 41 1.20 9.88 12.52
CA VAL A 41 0.06 9.11 13.02
C VAL A 41 0.29 8.65 14.46
N ILE A 42 1.44 8.03 14.77
CA ILE A 42 1.70 7.52 16.12
C ILE A 42 1.87 8.61 17.17
N SER A 43 2.30 9.81 16.76
CA SER A 43 2.46 10.95 17.68
C SER A 43 1.14 11.70 17.98
N ASN A 44 0.10 11.52 17.15
CA ASN A 44 -1.12 12.33 17.27
C ASN A 44 -2.40 11.49 17.46
N PHE A 45 -2.34 10.18 17.27
CA PHE A 45 -3.52 9.30 17.38
C PHE A 45 -3.21 8.11 18.29
N LYS A 46 -4.27 7.54 18.90
CA LYS A 46 -4.18 6.34 19.71
C LYS A 46 -3.96 5.10 18.83
N GLU A 47 -3.37 4.07 19.40
CA GLU A 47 -3.04 2.81 18.72
C GLU A 47 -4.27 2.14 18.05
N GLU A 48 -5.45 2.26 18.66
CA GLU A 48 -6.71 1.74 18.11
C GLU A 48 -7.04 2.27 16.70
N HIS A 49 -6.48 3.41 16.31
CA HIS A 49 -6.68 4.02 14.99
C HIS A 49 -5.66 3.56 13.92
N TYR A 50 -4.54 2.96 14.32
CA TYR A 50 -3.45 2.64 13.38
C TYR A 50 -3.90 1.71 12.26
N ALA A 51 -4.74 0.71 12.56
CA ALA A 51 -5.29 -0.21 11.56
C ALA A 51 -6.19 0.48 10.50
N SER A 52 -6.64 1.69 10.77
CA SER A 52 -7.48 2.50 9.88
C SER A 52 -6.70 3.48 9.00
N VAL A 53 -5.37 3.60 9.18
CA VAL A 53 -4.52 4.49 8.39
C VAL A 53 -3.50 3.69 7.59
N PHE A 54 -3.66 3.65 6.28
CA PHE A 54 -2.81 2.89 5.37
C PHE A 54 -1.80 3.78 4.65
N VAL A 55 -0.58 3.26 4.47
CA VAL A 55 0.34 3.76 3.44
C VAL A 55 0.13 2.95 2.17
N LYS A 56 -0.23 3.62 1.07
CA LYS A 56 -0.54 2.99 -0.22
C LYS A 56 0.55 3.32 -1.24
N SER A 57 0.99 2.31 -2.00
CA SER A 57 2.13 2.45 -2.90
C SER A 57 1.86 3.37 -4.10
N SER A 58 0.72 3.25 -4.78
CA SER A 58 0.49 3.93 -6.07
C SER A 58 -0.98 4.20 -6.35
N THR A 59 -1.24 5.19 -7.20
CA THR A 59 -2.55 5.39 -7.86
C THR A 59 -2.79 4.33 -8.94
N GLY A 60 -1.73 3.79 -9.55
CA GLY A 60 -1.78 2.93 -10.74
C GLY A 60 -1.81 3.70 -12.06
N PHE A 61 -1.81 5.05 -12.02
CA PHE A 61 -1.92 5.90 -13.20
C PHE A 61 -0.64 6.67 -13.55
N TYR A 62 0.38 6.61 -12.70
CA TYR A 62 1.64 7.28 -12.97
C TYR A 62 2.30 6.69 -14.21
N LYS A 63 2.68 7.57 -15.15
CA LYS A 63 3.36 7.18 -16.39
C LYS A 63 4.86 7.13 -16.15
N THR A 64 5.42 5.94 -16.12
CA THR A 64 6.87 5.72 -16.03
C THR A 64 7.51 5.79 -17.41
N LYS A 65 8.81 6.11 -17.44
CA LYS A 65 9.62 6.00 -18.67
C LYS A 65 10.04 4.53 -18.89
N ASN A 66 10.24 4.15 -20.16
CA ASN A 66 10.82 2.84 -20.54
C ASN A 66 10.07 1.63 -19.94
N ASN A 67 8.75 1.70 -19.84
CA ASN A 67 7.91 0.61 -19.30
C ASN A 67 8.33 0.11 -17.90
N LEU A 68 8.96 0.95 -17.10
CA LEU A 68 9.26 0.62 -15.71
C LEU A 68 7.95 0.38 -14.92
N PRO A 69 7.99 -0.43 -13.83
CA PRO A 69 6.83 -0.64 -12.97
C PRO A 69 6.24 0.68 -12.48
N ASN A 70 4.92 0.84 -12.56
CA ASN A 70 4.21 2.04 -12.13
C ASN A 70 3.55 1.93 -10.74
N GLY A 71 3.98 0.97 -9.95
CA GLY A 71 3.38 0.73 -8.64
C GLY A 71 4.17 -0.23 -7.78
N ALA A 72 3.46 -1.12 -7.11
CA ALA A 72 4.04 -2.06 -6.15
C ALA A 72 5.03 -3.02 -6.81
N THR A 73 6.28 -2.98 -6.38
CA THR A 73 7.29 -4.02 -6.60
C THR A 73 7.66 -4.63 -5.26
N ARG A 74 8.34 -5.80 -5.27
CA ARG A 74 8.81 -6.44 -4.05
C ARG A 74 9.69 -5.48 -3.23
N GLU A 75 10.62 -4.79 -3.87
CA GLU A 75 11.57 -3.88 -3.25
C GLU A 75 10.86 -2.68 -2.63
N THR A 76 9.97 -2.02 -3.37
CA THR A 76 9.25 -0.84 -2.86
C THR A 76 8.33 -1.18 -1.69
N ILE A 77 7.68 -2.35 -1.73
CA ILE A 77 6.80 -2.81 -0.66
C ILE A 77 7.58 -3.18 0.61
N ILE A 78 8.76 -3.79 0.50
CA ILE A 78 9.63 -4.06 1.65
C ILE A 78 10.01 -2.73 2.32
N LEU A 79 10.48 -1.73 1.57
CA LEU A 79 10.83 -0.42 2.11
C LEU A 79 9.65 0.25 2.84
N MET A 80 8.44 0.14 2.27
CA MET A 80 7.24 0.68 2.90
C MET A 80 6.89 -0.05 4.20
N LEU A 81 6.90 -1.39 4.20
CA LEU A 81 6.57 -2.21 5.37
C LEU A 81 7.52 -1.94 6.54
N GLU A 82 8.83 -1.88 6.27
CA GLU A 82 9.84 -1.62 7.30
C GLU A 82 9.72 -0.22 7.91
N ASN A 83 9.31 0.78 7.12
CA ASN A 83 9.29 2.17 7.55
C ASN A 83 7.91 2.69 7.96
N ALA A 84 6.83 2.05 7.53
CA ALA A 84 5.46 2.41 7.92
C ALA A 84 4.96 1.67 9.18
N SER A 85 5.56 0.54 9.56
CA SER A 85 5.11 -0.22 10.75
C SER A 85 5.04 0.68 11.99
N PRO A 86 3.93 0.62 12.77
CA PRO A 86 2.85 -0.37 12.78
C PRO A 86 1.68 -0.10 11.81
N LEU A 87 1.73 0.94 10.99
CA LEU A 87 0.66 1.23 10.05
C LEU A 87 0.60 0.18 8.93
N PRO A 88 -0.60 -0.27 8.51
CA PRO A 88 -0.75 -1.24 7.44
C PRO A 88 -0.39 -0.65 6.07
N VAL A 89 0.18 -1.49 5.21
CA VAL A 89 0.51 -1.15 3.82
C VAL A 89 -0.54 -1.72 2.86
N LYS A 90 -0.88 -0.92 1.83
CA LYS A 90 -1.67 -1.35 0.69
C LYS A 90 -0.79 -1.36 -0.57
N ALA A 91 -0.61 -2.55 -1.17
CA ALA A 91 0.01 -2.68 -2.49
C ALA A 91 -1.00 -2.34 -3.59
N ALA A 92 -0.66 -1.42 -4.47
CA ALA A 92 -1.48 -1.02 -5.60
C ALA A 92 -0.60 -0.64 -6.80
N GLY A 93 -1.11 -0.88 -8.00
CA GLY A 93 -0.37 -0.74 -9.25
C GLY A 93 0.55 -1.96 -9.50
N GLY A 94 0.41 -2.59 -10.66
CA GLY A 94 1.28 -3.68 -11.08
C GLY A 94 0.90 -5.09 -10.61
N VAL A 95 0.02 -5.27 -9.65
CA VAL A 95 -0.45 -6.60 -9.20
C VAL A 95 -1.53 -7.11 -10.16
N ARG A 96 -1.22 -8.13 -10.96
CA ARG A 96 -2.07 -8.61 -12.05
C ARG A 96 -2.38 -10.11 -11.99
N THR A 97 -1.54 -10.89 -11.33
CA THR A 97 -1.67 -12.35 -11.22
C THR A 97 -1.89 -12.79 -9.78
N LEU A 98 -2.35 -14.04 -9.61
CA LEU A 98 -2.52 -14.64 -8.28
C LEU A 98 -1.17 -14.78 -7.56
N GLU A 99 -0.12 -15.17 -8.28
CA GLU A 99 1.24 -15.34 -7.73
C GLU A 99 1.79 -14.01 -7.21
N GLU A 100 1.60 -12.91 -7.95
CA GLU A 100 1.98 -11.57 -7.50
C GLU A 100 1.18 -11.15 -6.26
N ALA A 101 -0.12 -11.41 -6.24
CA ALA A 101 -0.97 -11.12 -5.09
C ALA A 101 -0.53 -11.90 -3.84
N ILE A 102 -0.26 -13.21 -3.98
CA ILE A 102 0.25 -14.06 -2.90
C ILE A 102 1.61 -13.56 -2.41
N ALA A 103 2.50 -13.18 -3.33
CA ALA A 103 3.82 -12.64 -2.97
C ALA A 103 3.69 -11.37 -2.11
N MET A 104 2.79 -10.45 -2.46
CA MET A 104 2.53 -9.23 -1.66
C MET A 104 1.96 -9.56 -0.28
N ILE A 105 1.02 -10.51 -0.18
CA ILE A 105 0.44 -10.94 1.10
C ILE A 105 1.53 -11.58 1.99
N ARG A 106 2.39 -12.41 1.42
CA ARG A 106 3.51 -13.06 2.15
C ARG A 106 4.53 -12.06 2.69
N LEU A 107 4.69 -10.91 2.05
CA LEU A 107 5.51 -9.82 2.58
C LEU A 107 4.88 -9.13 3.80
N GLY A 108 3.57 -9.25 4.00
CA GLY A 108 2.85 -8.63 5.12
C GLY A 108 1.86 -7.53 4.72
N VAL A 109 1.62 -7.34 3.42
CA VAL A 109 0.63 -6.37 2.93
C VAL A 109 -0.78 -6.74 3.39
N LYS A 110 -1.53 -5.76 3.88
CA LYS A 110 -2.87 -5.98 4.43
C LYS A 110 -4.00 -5.78 3.40
N LYS A 111 -3.74 -5.05 2.32
CA LYS A 111 -4.69 -4.84 1.22
C LYS A 111 -3.97 -4.80 -0.13
N ILE A 112 -4.62 -5.32 -1.17
CA ILE A 112 -4.18 -5.21 -2.56
C ILE A 112 -5.18 -4.35 -3.32
N GLY A 113 -4.68 -3.48 -4.18
CA GLY A 113 -5.47 -2.71 -5.14
C GLY A 113 -5.10 -3.14 -6.56
N THR A 114 -6.03 -3.78 -7.26
CA THR A 114 -5.83 -4.27 -8.61
C THR A 114 -7.10 -4.14 -9.44
N SER A 115 -6.95 -3.89 -10.75
CA SER A 115 -8.01 -4.02 -11.73
C SER A 115 -8.26 -5.47 -12.16
N SER A 116 -7.35 -6.39 -11.81
CA SER A 116 -7.41 -7.83 -12.17
C SER A 116 -8.04 -8.70 -11.09
N ALA A 117 -8.80 -8.12 -10.14
CA ALA A 117 -9.36 -8.85 -8.99
C ALA A 117 -10.18 -10.08 -9.41
N LYS A 118 -11.01 -9.95 -10.44
CA LYS A 118 -11.84 -11.06 -10.96
C LYS A 118 -10.98 -12.20 -11.51
N SER A 119 -9.94 -11.90 -12.28
CA SER A 119 -9.03 -12.91 -12.84
C SER A 119 -8.24 -13.61 -11.74
N ILE A 120 -7.77 -12.86 -10.75
CA ILE A 120 -7.04 -13.41 -9.60
C ILE A 120 -7.93 -14.36 -8.80
N ALA A 121 -9.18 -13.98 -8.53
CA ALA A 121 -10.14 -14.81 -7.80
C ALA A 121 -10.50 -16.10 -8.57
N ASN A 122 -10.72 -16.00 -9.87
CA ASN A 122 -11.02 -17.17 -10.70
C ASN A 122 -9.87 -18.17 -10.74
N ASN A 123 -8.61 -17.70 -10.84
CA ASN A 123 -7.45 -18.59 -10.80
C ASN A 123 -7.27 -19.26 -9.44
N ALA A 124 -7.63 -18.60 -8.34
CA ALA A 124 -7.64 -19.22 -7.02
C ALA A 124 -8.67 -20.35 -6.91
N LEU A 125 -9.85 -20.18 -7.52
CA LEU A 125 -10.89 -21.22 -7.55
C LEU A 125 -10.46 -22.41 -8.42
N SER A 126 -9.82 -22.18 -9.58
CA SER A 126 -9.35 -23.25 -10.46
C SER A 126 -8.20 -24.08 -9.88
N GLN A 127 -7.45 -23.54 -8.93
CA GLN A 127 -6.35 -24.25 -8.24
C GLN A 127 -6.83 -25.04 -7.01
N SER A 128 -8.04 -24.79 -6.53
CA SER A 128 -8.61 -25.49 -5.36
C SER A 128 -9.40 -26.75 -5.69
N ASP A 129 -9.57 -27.06 -6.98
CA ASP A 129 -10.31 -28.24 -7.46
C ASP A 129 -9.41 -29.48 -7.69
N TYR A 130 -8.23 -29.55 -7.03
CA TYR A 130 -7.33 -30.70 -7.04
C TYR A 130 -7.04 -31.21 -5.62
#